data_4af4b1389f70dacbc4dec7bde9d13133
#
_entry.id   4af4b1389f70dacbc4dec7bde9d13133
#
_cell.length_a   1.000
_cell.length_b   1.000
_cell.length_c   1.000
_cell.angle_alpha   90.00
_cell.angle_beta   90.00
_cell.angle_gamma   90.00
#
_symmetry.space_group_name_H-M   'P 1'
#
loop_
_entity.id
_entity.type
_entity.pdbx_description
1 polymer ?
#
loop_
_entity_poly.entity_id
_entity_poly.type
_entity_poly.pdbx_seq_one_letter_code
_entity_poly.pdbx_strand_id
1 'polypeptide(L)'
;MSVTAAARQPMTRAIAMDPETMRAHAADAARLLRVLGNEKRLMVLCLLVGGERSVTEINARLQLSQSALSQHLALLREDGLVATRREAQTIYYSLVEGPAQRIIDTLHGIYCANEHPLCEAA
;
A
#
# COMPACT_ATOMS: atom_id res chain seq x y z
N MET A 1 -20.87 28.87 9.93
CA MET A 1 -20.66 28.46 10.16
C MET A 1 -20.92 27.43 10.11
N SER A 2 -21.10 26.92 10.22
CA SER A 2 -21.30 25.82 10.19
C SER A 2 -20.99 25.05 9.08
N VAL A 3 -20.76 25.51 8.05
CA VAL A 3 -20.28 24.90 6.99
C VAL A 3 -19.20 24.04 7.29
N THR A 4 -18.34 24.52 8.03
CA THR A 4 -17.24 23.81 8.42
C THR A 4 -17.65 22.54 9.00
N ALA A 5 -18.65 22.57 9.75
CA ALA A 5 -19.10 21.39 10.39
C ALA A 5 -19.50 20.39 9.37
N ALA A 6 -20.13 20.84 8.34
CA ALA A 6 -20.58 19.96 7.34
C ALA A 6 -19.40 19.28 6.69
N ALA A 7 -18.38 20.01 6.47
CA ALA A 7 -17.24 19.44 5.82
C ALA A 7 -16.69 18.32 6.62
N ARG A 8 -16.78 18.37 7.90
CA ARG A 8 -16.23 17.33 8.69
C ARG A 8 -17.15 16.17 8.88
N GLN A 9 -18.39 16.32 8.53
CA GLN A 9 -19.31 15.26 8.74
C GLN A 9 -18.88 13.93 8.25
N PRO A 10 -18.33 13.81 7.10
CA PRO A 10 -17.96 12.50 6.61
C PRO A 10 -17.07 11.78 7.57
N MET A 11 -16.16 12.48 8.17
CA MET A 11 -15.28 11.83 9.05
C MET A 11 -16.01 11.46 10.30
N THR A 12 -16.91 12.27 10.69
CA THR A 12 -17.68 11.97 11.85
C THR A 12 -18.46 10.72 11.66
N ARG A 13 -18.94 10.51 10.46
CA ARG A 13 -19.68 9.33 10.21
C ARG A 13 -18.84 8.12 10.35
N ALA A 14 -17.62 8.20 9.89
CA ALA A 14 -16.74 7.09 9.98
C ALA A 14 -16.54 6.75 11.43
N ILE A 15 -16.48 7.73 12.26
CA ILE A 15 -16.27 7.48 13.63
C ILE A 15 -17.47 6.83 14.24
N ALA A 16 -18.63 7.11 13.68
CA ALA A 16 -19.83 6.54 14.21
C ALA A 16 -20.04 5.13 13.72
N MET A 17 -19.03 4.52 13.12
CA MET A 17 -19.15 3.18 12.65
C MET A 17 -19.59 2.24 13.75
N ASP A 18 -20.49 1.34 13.42
CA ASP A 18 -21.00 0.39 14.36
C ASP A 18 -19.93 -0.59 14.80
N PRO A 19 -19.73 -0.79 16.08
CA PRO A 19 -18.72 -1.72 16.56
C PRO A 19 -18.90 -3.14 16.06
N GLU A 20 -20.14 -3.56 15.87
CA GLU A 20 -20.36 -4.89 15.38
C GLU A 20 -19.84 -5.05 13.96
N THR A 21 -20.05 -4.04 13.14
CA THR A 21 -19.56 -4.06 11.78
C THR A 21 -18.05 -4.11 11.79
N MET A 22 -17.43 -3.30 12.63
CA MET A 22 -15.98 -3.29 12.68
C MET A 22 -15.46 -4.62 13.20
N ARG A 23 -16.15 -5.22 14.15
CA ARG A 23 -15.70 -6.49 14.69
C ARG A 23 -15.68 -7.56 13.61
N ALA A 24 -16.64 -7.51 12.70
CA ALA A 24 -16.70 -8.49 11.63
C ALA A 24 -15.50 -8.36 10.69
N HIS A 25 -14.91 -7.18 10.64
CA HIS A 25 -13.77 -6.96 9.72
C HIS A 25 -12.44 -6.77 10.42
N ALA A 26 -12.44 -6.82 11.73
CA ALA A 26 -11.24 -6.48 12.48
C ALA A 26 -10.06 -7.37 12.16
N ALA A 27 -10.29 -8.65 11.96
CA ALA A 27 -9.20 -9.56 11.65
C ALA A 27 -8.58 -9.24 10.31
N ASP A 28 -9.41 -8.94 9.32
CA ASP A 28 -8.93 -8.60 8.00
C ASP A 28 -8.19 -7.27 8.02
N ALA A 29 -8.73 -6.31 8.75
CA ALA A 29 -8.09 -5.01 8.84
C ALA A 29 -6.75 -5.11 9.53
N ALA A 30 -6.68 -5.90 10.60
CA ALA A 30 -5.43 -6.07 11.31
C ALA A 30 -4.41 -6.78 10.45
N ARG A 31 -4.84 -7.75 9.65
CA ARG A 31 -3.92 -8.43 8.76
C ARG A 31 -3.36 -7.47 7.72
N LEU A 32 -4.22 -6.64 7.13
CA LEU A 32 -3.77 -5.66 6.16
C LEU A 32 -2.73 -4.74 6.78
N LEU A 33 -3.00 -4.25 7.97
CA LEU A 33 -2.05 -3.36 8.63
C LEU A 33 -0.75 -4.07 8.96
N ARG A 34 -0.82 -5.35 9.31
CA ARG A 34 0.39 -6.10 9.60
C ARG A 34 1.25 -6.27 8.36
N VAL A 35 0.62 -6.54 7.23
CA VAL A 35 1.35 -6.71 5.99
C VAL A 35 1.99 -5.39 5.60
N LEU A 36 1.29 -4.29 5.78
CA LEU A 36 1.81 -2.98 5.43
C LEU A 36 2.81 -2.47 6.46
N GLY A 37 2.80 -3.03 7.65
CA GLY A 37 3.65 -2.54 8.72
C GLY A 37 5.07 -3.05 8.68
N ASN A 38 5.63 -3.14 7.50
CA ASN A 38 7.01 -3.54 7.31
C ASN A 38 7.64 -2.54 6.36
N GLU A 39 8.75 -1.99 6.77
CA GLU A 39 9.39 -0.93 6.00
C GLU A 39 9.66 -1.32 4.56
N LYS A 40 10.20 -2.52 4.36
CA LYS A 40 10.56 -2.92 2.99
C LYS A 40 9.34 -3.16 2.14
N ARG A 41 8.29 -3.72 2.71
CA ARG A 41 7.07 -3.93 1.95
C ARG A 41 6.40 -2.60 1.60
N LEU A 42 6.46 -1.64 2.52
CA LEU A 42 5.94 -0.32 2.20
C LEU A 42 6.71 0.28 1.03
N MET A 43 8.03 0.12 1.03
CA MET A 43 8.84 0.65 -0.05
C MET A 43 8.48 0.01 -1.39
N VAL A 44 8.25 -1.30 -1.37
CA VAL A 44 7.85 -1.97 -2.60
C VAL A 44 6.56 -1.36 -3.12
N LEU A 45 5.59 -1.19 -2.23
CA LEU A 45 4.30 -0.67 -2.67
C LEU A 45 4.42 0.76 -3.17
N CYS A 46 5.23 1.56 -2.53
CA CYS A 46 5.45 2.92 -2.99
C CYS A 46 6.05 2.94 -4.38
N LEU A 47 7.00 2.05 -4.66
CA LEU A 47 7.58 2.01 -5.99
C LEU A 47 6.54 1.64 -7.02
N LEU A 48 5.60 0.79 -6.66
CA LEU A 48 4.59 0.36 -7.61
C LEU A 48 3.49 1.38 -7.83
N VAL A 49 3.39 2.39 -6.98
CA VAL A 49 2.44 3.45 -7.21
C VAL A 49 2.72 4.12 -8.55
N GLY A 50 3.97 4.21 -8.93
CA GLY A 50 4.33 4.86 -10.18
C GLY A 50 4.11 3.99 -11.41
N GLY A 51 3.73 2.75 -11.21
CA GLY A 51 3.49 1.86 -12.34
C GLY A 51 4.13 0.52 -12.14
N GLU A 52 3.89 -0.35 -13.08
CA GLU A 52 4.40 -1.71 -13.06
C GLU A 52 5.92 -1.74 -13.10
N ARG A 53 6.53 -2.66 -12.37
CA ARG A 53 7.98 -2.78 -12.36
C ARG A 53 8.40 -4.23 -12.28
N SER A 54 9.53 -4.54 -12.87
CA SER A 54 10.06 -5.89 -12.79
C SER A 54 10.75 -6.08 -11.46
N VAL A 55 11.01 -7.31 -11.10
CA VAL A 55 11.71 -7.62 -9.87
C VAL A 55 13.07 -6.95 -9.85
N THR A 56 13.77 -6.96 -10.98
CA THR A 56 15.07 -6.33 -11.07
C THR A 56 14.98 -4.84 -10.80
N GLU A 57 13.97 -4.19 -11.36
CA GLU A 57 13.80 -2.76 -11.15
C GLU A 57 13.46 -2.45 -9.69
N ILE A 58 12.66 -3.29 -9.08
CA ILE A 58 12.32 -3.09 -7.69
C ILE A 58 13.58 -3.21 -6.84
N ASN A 59 14.35 -4.27 -7.07
CA ASN A 59 15.51 -4.47 -6.24
C ASN A 59 16.64 -3.48 -6.50
N ALA A 60 16.67 -2.88 -7.66
CA ALA A 60 17.65 -1.84 -7.92
C ALA A 60 17.48 -0.68 -6.95
N ARG A 61 16.24 -0.46 -6.50
CA ARG A 61 15.99 0.61 -5.56
C ARG A 61 16.13 0.18 -4.11
N LEU A 62 15.77 -1.06 -3.81
CA LEU A 62 15.74 -1.51 -2.43
C LEU A 62 17.01 -2.21 -1.98
N GLN A 63 17.70 -2.84 -2.91
CA GLN A 63 18.95 -3.50 -2.60
C GLN A 63 18.83 -4.56 -1.51
N LEU A 64 17.84 -5.40 -1.63
CA LEU A 64 17.66 -6.50 -0.70
C LEU A 64 18.26 -7.75 -1.30
N SER A 65 18.46 -8.76 -0.48
CA SER A 65 18.86 -10.05 -0.99
C SER A 65 17.68 -10.57 -1.81
N GLN A 66 17.98 -11.44 -2.76
CA GLN A 66 16.94 -11.95 -3.60
C GLN A 66 15.93 -12.73 -2.80
N SER A 67 16.36 -13.48 -1.80
CA SER A 67 15.41 -14.24 -1.03
C SER A 67 14.52 -13.34 -0.17
N ALA A 68 15.06 -12.26 0.37
CA ALA A 68 14.24 -11.35 1.14
C ALA A 68 13.20 -10.68 0.27
N LEU A 69 13.61 -10.20 -0.91
CA LEU A 69 12.66 -9.56 -1.80
C LEU A 69 11.59 -10.56 -2.24
N SER A 70 12.00 -11.78 -2.56
CA SER A 70 11.03 -12.79 -2.97
C SER A 70 10.01 -13.06 -1.89
N GLN A 71 10.44 -13.10 -0.65
CA GLN A 71 9.51 -13.33 0.44
C GLN A 71 8.53 -12.19 0.60
N HIS A 72 9.02 -10.96 0.49
CA HIS A 72 8.13 -9.82 0.59
C HIS A 72 7.13 -9.79 -0.55
N LEU A 73 7.60 -10.07 -1.77
CA LEU A 73 6.70 -10.05 -2.91
C LEU A 73 5.67 -11.18 -2.82
N ALA A 74 6.10 -12.33 -2.33
CA ALA A 74 5.18 -13.46 -2.20
C ALA A 74 4.07 -13.13 -1.21
N LEU A 75 4.42 -12.51 -0.10
CA LEU A 75 3.43 -12.15 0.89
C LEU A 75 2.45 -11.11 0.35
N LEU A 76 2.97 -10.11 -0.35
CA LEU A 76 2.09 -9.09 -0.92
C LEU A 76 1.17 -9.69 -1.96
N ARG A 77 1.67 -10.64 -2.73
CA ARG A 77 0.84 -11.26 -3.75
C ARG A 77 -0.20 -12.16 -3.12
N GLU A 78 0.18 -12.91 -2.11
CA GLU A 78 -0.72 -13.80 -1.42
C GLU A 78 -1.87 -13.04 -0.79
N ASP A 79 -1.60 -11.85 -0.30
CA ASP A 79 -2.64 -11.03 0.29
C ASP A 79 -3.40 -10.20 -0.73
N GLY A 80 -3.11 -10.37 -2.00
CA GLY A 80 -3.87 -9.71 -3.04
C GLY A 80 -3.55 -8.23 -3.22
N LEU A 81 -2.42 -7.79 -2.71
CA LEU A 81 -2.08 -6.37 -2.80
C LEU A 81 -1.32 -6.04 -4.06
N VAL A 82 -0.69 -7.03 -4.68
CA VAL A 82 -0.02 -6.83 -5.95
C VAL A 82 -0.42 -7.93 -6.89
N ALA A 83 -0.31 -7.65 -8.18
CA ALA A 83 -0.59 -8.61 -9.23
C ALA A 83 0.66 -8.79 -10.06
N THR A 84 0.76 -9.89 -10.77
CA THR A 84 1.93 -10.16 -11.58
C THR A 84 1.53 -10.40 -13.02
N ARG A 85 2.46 -10.13 -13.90
CA ARG A 85 2.30 -10.37 -15.31
C ARG A 85 3.65 -10.87 -15.81
N ARG A 86 3.64 -11.88 -16.65
CA ARG A 86 4.88 -12.40 -17.18
C ARG A 86 5.02 -12.02 -18.64
N GLU A 87 6.19 -11.57 -19.02
CA GLU A 87 6.46 -11.29 -20.39
C GLU A 87 7.82 -11.91 -20.69
N ALA A 88 7.87 -12.93 -21.49
CA ALA A 88 9.06 -13.71 -21.74
C ALA A 88 9.55 -14.28 -20.42
N GLN A 89 10.73 -13.94 -19.97
CA GLN A 89 11.23 -14.46 -18.72
C GLN A 89 11.17 -13.45 -17.62
N THR A 90 10.54 -12.31 -17.85
CA THR A 90 10.48 -11.26 -16.87
C THR A 90 9.11 -11.24 -16.22
N ILE A 91 9.09 -11.13 -14.91
CA ILE A 91 7.85 -11.00 -14.17
C ILE A 91 7.72 -9.58 -13.69
N TYR A 92 6.60 -8.97 -14.00
CA TYR A 92 6.31 -7.60 -13.59
C TYR A 92 5.26 -7.61 -12.50
N TYR A 93 5.46 -6.73 -11.53
CA TYR A 93 4.51 -6.58 -10.42
C TYR A 93 3.82 -5.24 -10.54
N SER A 94 2.56 -5.22 -10.19
CA SER A 94 1.80 -3.96 -10.19
C SER A 94 0.93 -3.91 -8.95
N LEU A 95 0.59 -2.71 -8.54
CA LEU A 95 -0.23 -2.50 -7.36
C LEU A 95 -1.69 -2.72 -7.75
N VAL A 96 -2.39 -3.50 -6.96
CA VAL A 96 -3.80 -3.74 -7.18
C VAL A 96 -4.57 -2.56 -6.60
N GLU A 97 -5.51 -2.02 -7.35
CA GLU A 97 -6.34 -0.95 -6.84
C GLU A 97 -7.17 -1.49 -5.71
N GLY A 98 -7.22 -0.78 -4.61
CA GLY A 98 -7.99 -1.24 -3.48
C GLY A 98 -7.48 -0.65 -2.18
N PRO A 99 -7.72 -1.35 -1.09
CA PRO A 99 -7.41 -0.80 0.24
C PRO A 99 -5.95 -0.43 0.42
N ALA A 100 -5.04 -1.26 -0.05
CA ALA A 100 -3.62 -0.95 0.14
C ALA A 100 -3.25 0.33 -0.55
N GLN A 101 -3.75 0.54 -1.77
CA GLN A 101 -3.44 1.77 -2.47
C GLN A 101 -3.95 2.97 -1.73
N ARG A 102 -5.15 2.86 -1.15
CA ARG A 102 -5.72 3.98 -0.42
C ARG A 102 -4.89 4.31 0.81
N ILE A 103 -4.38 3.29 1.48
CA ILE A 103 -3.55 3.53 2.65
C ILE A 103 -2.22 4.12 2.25
N ILE A 104 -1.62 3.63 1.18
CA ILE A 104 -0.36 4.17 0.71
C ILE A 104 -0.54 5.64 0.29
N ASP A 105 -1.63 5.95 -0.38
CA ASP A 105 -1.90 7.33 -0.76
C ASP A 105 -2.03 8.23 0.46
N THR A 106 -2.67 7.71 1.50
CA THR A 106 -2.82 8.47 2.73
C THR A 106 -1.46 8.71 3.39
N LEU A 107 -0.63 7.68 3.42
CA LEU A 107 0.69 7.82 4.01
C LEU A 107 1.53 8.79 3.20
N HIS A 108 1.40 8.74 1.90
CA HIS A 108 2.12 9.66 1.04
C HIS A 108 1.69 11.09 1.36
N GLY A 109 0.40 11.29 1.55
CA GLY A 109 -0.09 12.62 1.90
C GLY A 109 0.44 13.10 3.24
N ILE A 110 0.62 12.17 4.17
CA ILE A 110 1.12 12.55 5.49
C ILE A 110 2.59 12.91 5.44
N TYR A 111 3.38 12.10 4.77
CA TYR A 111 4.83 12.26 4.83
C TYR A 111 5.48 12.90 3.63
N CYS A 112 4.88 12.81 2.48
CA CYS A 112 5.52 13.27 1.26
C CYS A 112 4.80 14.41 0.58
N ALA A 113 3.83 14.97 1.21
CA ALA A 113 3.03 15.98 0.59
C ALA A 113 3.84 17.13 0.04
N ASN A 114 4.83 17.56 0.75
CA ASN A 114 5.61 18.67 0.35
C ASN A 114 6.97 18.32 -0.13
N GLU A 115 7.34 17.06 -0.06
CA GLU A 115 8.65 16.74 -0.46
C GLU A 115 8.51 15.60 -1.23
N HIS A 116 9.25 14.93 -1.80
CA HIS A 116 9.02 13.90 -2.58
C HIS A 116 9.81 12.82 -2.31
N PRO A 117 10.13 12.49 -1.34
CA PRO A 117 11.05 11.55 -0.99
C PRO A 117 10.97 10.27 -1.69
N LEU A 118 10.38 9.32 -1.12
CA LEU A 118 10.45 8.04 -1.58
C LEU A 118 9.74 7.73 -2.83
N CYS A 119 8.53 7.98 -2.87
CA CYS A 119 7.73 7.59 -3.98
C CYS A 119 8.07 8.31 -5.24
N GLU A 120 8.55 9.51 -5.08
CA GLU A 120 8.91 10.25 -6.22
C GLU A 120 10.14 9.74 -6.84
N ALA A 121 10.97 9.19 -6.09
CA ALA A 121 12.20 8.69 -6.59
C ALA A 121 11.97 7.52 -7.49
N ALA A 122 10.82 6.94 -7.42
CA ALA A 122 10.51 5.87 -8.30
C ALA A 122 10.22 6.38 -9.66
#